data_57b7d942b4823db206f6a4c69024315d
#
_entry.id   57b7d942b4823db206f6a4c69024315d
#
_cell.length_a   1.000
_cell.length_b   1.000
_cell.length_c   1.000
_cell.angle_alpha   90.00
_cell.angle_beta   90.00
_cell.angle_gamma   90.00
#
_symmetry.space_group_name_H-M   'P 1'
#
loop_
_entity.id
_entity.type
_entity.pdbx_description
1 polymer ?
#
loop_
_entity_poly.entity_id
_entity_poly.type
_entity_poly.pdbx_seq_one_letter_code
_entity_poly.pdbx_strand_id
1 'polypeptide(L)'
;LLVYFPMEPDIQKQITAALPETEVIFCDGNPTVLKQTIGRADVIFGNVPFDLLPEAVNLKWLHLASAGTDGFKKLMTQGVLLSNGSGAYNDTIAEFMLGLTSALCLGLPRYGKNQREHVWQWSGWTRYIMDSTIAILGCGQIGCGYARRVKALGAHTLGVRRSAGPAPEGVDEIFTTDQLSEVLPRADIVAMVMPNTPETKGIMNAARFAEMK
;
A
#
# COMPACT_ATOMS: atom_id res chain seq x y z
N LEU A 1 -17.74 16.15 -13.68
CA LEU A 1 -16.66 15.50 -12.94
C LEU A 1 -16.19 16.38 -11.78
N LEU A 2 -16.12 15.80 -10.59
CA LEU A 2 -15.56 16.46 -9.41
C LEU A 2 -14.22 15.79 -9.04
N VAL A 3 -13.18 16.59 -8.86
CA VAL A 3 -11.83 16.12 -8.50
C VAL A 3 -11.52 16.57 -7.07
N TYR A 4 -11.56 15.61 -6.14
CA TYR A 4 -11.21 15.81 -4.73
C TYR A 4 -9.81 15.25 -4.44
N PHE A 5 -8.86 15.67 -5.24
CA PHE A 5 -7.45 15.32 -5.10
C PHE A 5 -6.63 16.54 -5.52
N PRO A 6 -5.65 17.00 -4.72
CA PRO A 6 -4.80 18.11 -5.11
C PRO A 6 -4.05 17.78 -6.40
N MET A 7 -4.10 18.68 -7.37
CA MET A 7 -3.45 18.52 -8.64
C MET A 7 -2.72 19.80 -9.07
N GLU A 8 -1.58 19.62 -9.68
CA GLU A 8 -0.83 20.73 -10.29
C GLU A 8 -1.67 21.40 -11.40
N PRO A 9 -1.57 22.74 -11.55
CA PRO A 9 -2.38 23.50 -12.50
C PRO A 9 -2.29 23.01 -13.94
N ASP A 10 -1.14 22.47 -14.36
CA ASP A 10 -0.98 21.94 -15.72
C ASP A 10 -1.72 20.61 -15.93
N ILE A 11 -1.83 19.78 -14.89
CA ILE A 11 -2.66 18.56 -14.93
C ILE A 11 -4.14 18.94 -14.98
N GLN A 12 -4.57 19.94 -14.20
CA GLN A 12 -5.95 20.45 -14.23
C GLN A 12 -6.32 20.92 -15.66
N LYS A 13 -5.43 21.67 -16.34
CA LYS A 13 -5.62 22.09 -17.74
C LYS A 13 -5.74 20.91 -18.69
N GLN A 14 -4.89 19.88 -18.54
CA GLN A 14 -4.93 18.69 -19.39
C GLN A 14 -6.26 17.92 -19.22
N ILE A 15 -6.74 17.75 -17.98
CA ILE A 15 -8.01 17.10 -17.70
C ILE A 15 -9.17 17.90 -18.34
N THR A 16 -9.19 19.22 -18.13
CA THR A 16 -10.22 20.08 -18.70
C THR A 16 -10.22 20.05 -20.24
N ALA A 17 -9.05 20.08 -20.86
CA ALA A 17 -8.91 20.01 -22.31
C ALA A 17 -9.34 18.64 -22.89
N ALA A 18 -9.12 17.55 -22.14
CA ALA A 18 -9.54 16.20 -22.54
C ALA A 18 -11.05 15.96 -22.42
N LEU A 19 -11.76 16.81 -21.67
CA LEU A 19 -13.19 16.68 -21.36
C LEU A 19 -13.97 17.95 -21.72
N PRO A 20 -13.98 18.38 -22.99
CA PRO A 20 -14.52 19.69 -23.40
C PRO A 20 -16.02 19.86 -23.14
N GLU A 21 -16.79 18.76 -23.09
CA GLU A 21 -18.24 18.80 -22.85
C GLU A 21 -18.61 18.50 -21.39
N THR A 22 -17.63 18.38 -20.49
CA THR A 22 -17.83 18.02 -19.08
C THR A 22 -17.50 19.19 -18.18
N GLU A 23 -18.43 19.58 -17.31
CA GLU A 23 -18.09 20.49 -16.21
C GLU A 23 -17.12 19.80 -15.27
N VAL A 24 -15.90 20.32 -15.12
CA VAL A 24 -14.87 19.79 -14.21
C VAL A 24 -14.69 20.76 -13.06
N ILE A 25 -14.86 20.28 -11.82
CA ILE A 25 -14.71 21.04 -10.58
C ILE A 25 -13.52 20.48 -9.82
N PHE A 26 -12.49 21.28 -9.59
CA PHE A 26 -11.32 20.94 -8.79
C PHE A 26 -11.52 21.46 -7.36
N CYS A 27 -11.48 20.57 -6.40
CA CYS A 27 -11.62 20.90 -4.98
C CYS A 27 -10.27 21.06 -4.25
N ASP A 28 -9.16 20.60 -4.86
CA ASP A 28 -7.81 20.61 -4.29
C ASP A 28 -7.72 20.11 -2.84
N GLY A 29 -8.53 19.09 -2.50
CA GLY A 29 -8.64 18.56 -1.15
C GLY A 29 -9.44 19.44 -0.16
N ASN A 30 -10.07 20.53 -0.61
CA ASN A 30 -10.84 21.43 0.22
C ASN A 30 -12.24 20.85 0.54
N PRO A 31 -12.54 20.49 1.82
CA PRO A 31 -13.81 19.85 2.17
C PRO A 31 -15.02 20.81 2.05
N THR A 32 -14.80 22.12 2.14
CA THR A 32 -15.89 23.10 2.00
C THR A 32 -16.38 23.16 0.56
N VAL A 33 -15.44 23.20 -0.41
CA VAL A 33 -15.78 23.16 -1.84
C VAL A 33 -16.43 21.84 -2.20
N LEU A 34 -15.90 20.72 -1.67
CA LEU A 34 -16.50 19.40 -1.85
C LEU A 34 -17.97 19.40 -1.40
N LYS A 35 -18.24 19.84 -0.17
CA LYS A 35 -19.59 19.85 0.40
C LYS A 35 -20.58 20.66 -0.42
N GLN A 36 -20.15 21.79 -1.00
CA GLN A 36 -20.99 22.63 -1.84
C GLN A 36 -21.31 22.03 -3.23
N THR A 37 -20.50 21.10 -3.70
CA THR A 37 -20.54 20.61 -5.10
C THR A 37 -20.85 19.12 -5.25
N ILE A 38 -20.69 18.34 -4.18
CA ILE A 38 -20.76 16.86 -4.22
C ILE A 38 -22.12 16.35 -4.71
N GLY A 39 -23.23 17.02 -4.34
CA GLY A 39 -24.58 16.63 -4.76
C GLY A 39 -24.85 16.78 -6.27
N ARG A 40 -24.00 17.53 -6.99
CA ARG A 40 -24.11 17.72 -8.46
C ARG A 40 -23.25 16.76 -9.25
N ALA A 41 -22.36 15.99 -8.58
CA ALA A 41 -21.36 15.20 -9.26
C ALA A 41 -21.91 13.84 -9.70
N ASP A 42 -21.82 13.54 -11.01
CA ASP A 42 -22.02 12.19 -11.55
C ASP A 42 -20.77 11.31 -11.36
N VAL A 43 -19.58 11.90 -11.43
CA VAL A 43 -18.29 11.21 -11.32
C VAL A 43 -17.43 11.96 -10.32
N ILE A 44 -16.81 11.22 -9.40
CA ILE A 44 -15.84 11.78 -8.45
C ILE A 44 -14.52 11.04 -8.58
N PHE A 45 -13.42 11.80 -8.64
CA PHE A 45 -12.05 11.32 -8.50
C PHE A 45 -11.47 11.81 -7.18
N GLY A 46 -11.12 10.88 -6.31
CA GLY A 46 -10.52 11.14 -5.00
C GLY A 46 -11.22 10.41 -3.86
N ASN A 47 -10.59 10.43 -2.68
CA ASN A 47 -11.10 9.74 -1.49
C ASN A 47 -12.03 10.69 -0.70
N VAL A 48 -13.29 10.67 -1.03
CA VAL A 48 -14.32 11.48 -0.35
C VAL A 48 -14.47 11.03 1.11
N PRO A 49 -14.56 11.96 2.08
CA PRO A 49 -14.92 11.65 3.46
C PRO A 49 -16.25 10.88 3.56
N PHE A 50 -16.29 9.85 4.39
CA PHE A 50 -17.45 8.95 4.49
C PHE A 50 -18.74 9.64 4.92
N ASP A 51 -18.64 10.69 5.74
CA ASP A 51 -19.77 11.50 6.21
C ASP A 51 -20.40 12.35 5.09
N LEU A 52 -19.67 12.67 4.03
CA LEU A 52 -20.16 13.40 2.86
C LEU A 52 -20.71 12.50 1.75
N LEU A 53 -20.41 11.20 1.75
CA LEU A 53 -20.91 10.29 0.72
C LEU A 53 -22.45 10.27 0.59
N PRO A 54 -23.25 10.36 1.66
CA PRO A 54 -24.71 10.45 1.54
C PRO A 54 -25.21 11.68 0.77
N GLU A 55 -24.41 12.74 0.68
CA GLU A 55 -24.74 13.96 -0.07
C GLU A 55 -24.51 13.80 -1.58
N ALA A 56 -23.78 12.76 -2.02
CA ALA A 56 -23.46 12.46 -3.42
C ALA A 56 -24.65 11.78 -4.16
N VAL A 57 -25.82 12.39 -4.14
CA VAL A 57 -27.10 11.79 -4.59
C VAL A 57 -27.15 11.45 -6.09
N ASN A 58 -26.31 12.08 -6.91
CA ASN A 58 -26.24 11.86 -8.37
C ASN A 58 -25.04 10.98 -8.78
N LEU A 59 -24.27 10.47 -7.82
CA LEU A 59 -23.02 9.76 -8.09
C LEU A 59 -23.26 8.44 -8.85
N LYS A 60 -22.59 8.29 -9.97
CA LYS A 60 -22.60 7.09 -10.83
C LYS A 60 -21.26 6.34 -10.77
N TRP A 61 -20.15 7.08 -10.60
CA TRP A 61 -18.81 6.50 -10.57
C TRP A 61 -17.91 7.24 -9.57
N LEU A 62 -17.32 6.47 -8.66
CA LEU A 62 -16.27 6.94 -7.75
C LEU A 62 -14.95 6.25 -8.12
N HIS A 63 -13.93 7.04 -8.51
CA HIS A 63 -12.56 6.57 -8.64
C HIS A 63 -11.74 7.02 -7.43
N LEU A 64 -11.26 6.06 -6.64
CA LEU A 64 -10.41 6.34 -5.48
C LEU A 64 -8.99 6.62 -5.91
N ALA A 65 -8.37 7.65 -5.37
CA ALA A 65 -6.94 7.91 -5.53
C ALA A 65 -6.07 6.85 -4.82
N SER A 66 -6.60 6.21 -3.77
CA SER A 66 -5.94 5.11 -3.06
C SER A 66 -6.17 3.75 -3.74
N ALA A 67 -5.28 2.78 -3.46
CA ALA A 67 -5.51 1.37 -3.83
C ALA A 67 -6.49 0.68 -2.88
N GLY A 68 -6.58 1.13 -1.60
CA GLY A 68 -7.51 0.60 -0.61
C GLY A 68 -8.96 1.02 -0.91
N THR A 69 -9.90 0.09 -0.73
CA THR A 69 -11.33 0.30 -0.95
C THR A 69 -12.15 0.15 0.33
N ASP A 70 -11.49 0.09 1.48
CA ASP A 70 -12.14 -0.14 2.77
C ASP A 70 -13.16 0.96 3.07
N GLY A 71 -14.39 0.54 3.42
CA GLY A 71 -15.52 1.44 3.66
C GLY A 71 -16.29 1.87 2.40
N PHE A 72 -15.69 1.90 1.21
CA PHE A 72 -16.35 2.33 -0.02
C PHE A 72 -17.16 1.23 -0.72
N LYS A 73 -16.91 -0.05 -0.42
CA LYS A 73 -17.59 -1.20 -1.06
C LYS A 73 -19.11 -1.16 -0.96
N LYS A 74 -19.66 -0.51 0.07
CA LYS A 74 -21.11 -0.33 0.22
C LYS A 74 -21.75 0.46 -0.93
N LEU A 75 -21.02 1.34 -1.58
CA LEU A 75 -21.52 2.11 -2.74
C LEU A 75 -21.87 1.20 -3.93
N MET A 76 -21.16 0.08 -4.09
CA MET A 76 -21.45 -0.87 -5.19
C MET A 76 -22.83 -1.51 -5.04
N THR A 77 -23.32 -1.70 -3.81
CA THR A 77 -24.68 -2.21 -3.56
C THR A 77 -25.77 -1.18 -3.87
N GLN A 78 -25.38 0.08 -4.04
CA GLN A 78 -26.26 1.20 -4.42
C GLN A 78 -26.20 1.50 -5.93
N GLY A 79 -25.51 0.66 -6.72
CA GLY A 79 -25.37 0.82 -8.16
C GLY A 79 -24.28 1.80 -8.60
N VAL A 80 -23.46 2.32 -7.69
CA VAL A 80 -22.32 3.18 -8.01
C VAL A 80 -21.13 2.35 -8.46
N LEU A 81 -20.56 2.67 -9.63
CA LEU A 81 -19.30 2.06 -10.07
C LEU A 81 -18.15 2.52 -9.16
N LEU A 82 -17.38 1.56 -8.65
CA LEU A 82 -16.22 1.84 -7.83
C LEU A 82 -14.95 1.36 -8.54
N SER A 83 -13.97 2.23 -8.72
CA SER A 83 -12.61 1.91 -9.17
C SER A 83 -11.58 2.57 -8.27
N ASN A 84 -10.32 2.16 -8.37
CA ASN A 84 -9.27 2.61 -7.46
C ASN A 84 -7.92 2.79 -8.15
N GLY A 85 -6.98 3.44 -7.45
CA GLY A 85 -5.61 3.68 -7.88
C GLY A 85 -4.66 2.48 -7.75
N SER A 86 -5.18 1.25 -7.88
CA SER A 86 -4.33 0.05 -7.83
C SER A 86 -3.29 0.10 -8.96
N GLY A 87 -2.04 -0.13 -8.61
CA GLY A 87 -0.91 -0.05 -9.55
C GLY A 87 -0.13 1.27 -9.49
N ALA A 88 -0.77 2.38 -9.15
CA ALA A 88 -0.14 3.71 -9.19
C ALA A 88 1.04 3.88 -8.22
N TYR A 89 1.02 3.16 -7.09
CA TYR A 89 1.99 3.33 -6.00
C TYR A 89 2.93 2.12 -5.82
N ASN A 90 2.87 1.13 -6.71
CA ASN A 90 3.57 -0.15 -6.49
C ASN A 90 5.07 0.02 -6.32
N ASP A 91 5.71 0.74 -7.22
CA ASP A 91 7.17 0.92 -7.21
C ASP A 91 7.61 1.80 -6.05
N THR A 92 6.90 2.90 -5.80
CA THR A 92 7.19 3.82 -4.69
C THR A 92 7.09 3.11 -3.34
N ILE A 93 6.04 2.30 -3.13
CA ILE A 93 5.87 1.55 -1.87
C ILE A 93 6.93 0.46 -1.75
N ALA A 94 7.23 -0.27 -2.84
CA ALA A 94 8.26 -1.30 -2.82
C ALA A 94 9.66 -0.74 -2.52
N GLU A 95 9.97 0.45 -3.06
CA GLU A 95 11.22 1.17 -2.76
C GLU A 95 11.26 1.67 -1.31
N PHE A 96 10.15 2.22 -0.80
CA PHE A 96 10.03 2.61 0.60
C PHE A 96 10.25 1.43 1.55
N MET A 97 9.66 0.26 1.24
CA MET A 97 9.87 -0.98 2.00
C MET A 97 11.34 -1.41 2.00
N LEU A 98 12.04 -1.31 0.86
CA LEU A 98 13.48 -1.57 0.78
C LEU A 98 14.27 -0.59 1.67
N GLY A 99 13.94 0.68 1.65
CA GLY A 99 14.53 1.70 2.50
C GLY A 99 14.38 1.39 3.98
N LEU A 100 13.16 1.03 4.42
CA LEU A 100 12.90 0.60 5.81
C LEU A 100 13.67 -0.66 6.18
N THR A 101 13.69 -1.67 5.30
CA THR A 101 14.46 -2.90 5.52
C THR A 101 15.94 -2.59 5.72
N SER A 102 16.52 -1.79 4.85
CA SER A 102 17.92 -1.36 4.96
C SER A 102 18.18 -0.60 6.25
N ALA A 103 17.30 0.33 6.61
CA ALA A 103 17.42 1.13 7.83
C ALA A 103 17.40 0.25 9.10
N LEU A 104 16.54 -0.75 9.15
CA LEU A 104 16.46 -1.70 10.27
C LEU A 104 17.68 -2.60 10.32
N CYS A 105 18.09 -3.18 9.20
CA CYS A 105 19.26 -4.04 9.09
C CYS A 105 20.55 -3.33 9.53
N LEU A 106 20.70 -2.07 9.14
CA LEU A 106 21.86 -1.24 9.47
C LEU A 106 21.77 -0.55 10.85
N GLY A 107 20.66 -0.69 11.55
CA GLY A 107 20.46 -0.08 12.86
C GLY A 107 20.32 1.44 12.86
N LEU A 108 19.93 2.04 11.72
CA LEU A 108 19.83 3.50 11.58
C LEU A 108 18.93 4.18 12.63
N PRO A 109 17.81 3.58 13.10
CA PRO A 109 17.00 4.19 14.16
C PRO A 109 17.79 4.39 15.46
N ARG A 110 18.67 3.44 15.82
CA ARG A 110 19.53 3.54 17.02
C ARG A 110 20.60 4.61 16.84
N TYR A 111 21.24 4.64 15.67
CA TYR A 111 22.21 5.70 15.36
C TYR A 111 21.56 7.07 15.30
N GLY A 112 20.34 7.18 14.78
CA GLY A 112 19.57 8.41 14.80
C GLY A 112 19.23 8.90 16.23
N LYS A 113 18.99 7.99 17.18
CA LYS A 113 18.86 8.33 18.60
C LYS A 113 20.20 8.86 19.15
N ASN A 114 21.28 8.11 18.96
CA ASN A 114 22.62 8.51 19.43
C ASN A 114 23.05 9.87 18.86
N GLN A 115 22.74 10.15 17.59
CA GLN A 115 23.01 11.44 16.95
C GLN A 115 22.30 12.60 17.67
N ARG A 116 21.03 12.43 18.02
CA ARG A 116 20.26 13.46 18.76
C ARG A 116 20.79 13.69 20.17
N GLU A 117 21.33 12.65 20.78
CA GLU A 117 21.89 12.67 22.14
C GLU A 117 23.38 13.05 22.15
N HIS A 118 23.98 13.37 20.98
CA HIS A 118 25.40 13.65 20.81
C HIS A 118 26.32 12.53 21.35
N VAL A 119 25.87 11.27 21.26
CA VAL A 119 26.58 10.09 21.73
C VAL A 119 27.26 9.38 20.58
N TRP A 120 28.60 9.26 20.64
CA TRP A 120 29.38 8.43 19.73
C TRP A 120 29.52 7.02 20.32
N GLN A 121 28.59 6.11 19.92
CA GLN A 121 28.55 4.75 20.45
C GLN A 121 28.22 3.74 19.37
N TRP A 122 28.92 2.63 19.34
CA TRP A 122 28.54 1.50 18.51
C TRP A 122 27.24 0.87 19.02
N SER A 123 26.29 0.66 18.11
CA SER A 123 24.94 0.22 18.46
C SER A 123 24.65 -1.26 18.16
N GLY A 124 25.69 -2.07 18.06
CA GLY A 124 25.60 -3.51 17.83
C GLY A 124 25.82 -3.93 16.38
N TRP A 125 25.80 -5.23 16.15
CA TRP A 125 25.99 -5.81 14.82
C TRP A 125 24.89 -5.44 13.86
N THR A 126 25.26 -5.17 12.62
CA THR A 126 24.34 -4.97 11.51
C THR A 126 24.05 -6.31 10.84
N ARG A 127 22.89 -6.43 10.24
CA ARG A 127 22.52 -7.54 9.36
C ARG A 127 22.62 -7.07 7.91
N TYR A 128 23.04 -7.94 7.03
CA TYR A 128 23.03 -7.65 5.59
C TYR A 128 21.79 -8.25 4.94
N ILE A 129 21.22 -7.54 3.97
CA ILE A 129 20.09 -8.05 3.20
C ILE A 129 20.49 -9.32 2.44
N MET A 130 21.71 -9.38 1.90
CA MET A 130 22.23 -10.53 1.16
C MET A 130 22.28 -11.83 1.96
N ASP A 131 22.41 -11.73 3.30
CA ASP A 131 22.48 -12.89 4.19
C ASP A 131 21.12 -13.19 4.85
N SER A 132 20.07 -12.54 4.39
CA SER A 132 18.75 -12.62 5.03
C SER A 132 17.76 -13.44 4.21
N THR A 133 16.94 -14.23 4.90
CA THR A 133 15.73 -14.81 4.36
C THR A 133 14.55 -13.87 4.66
N ILE A 134 13.85 -13.43 3.64
CA ILE A 134 12.76 -12.45 3.75
C ILE A 134 11.44 -13.11 3.37
N ALA A 135 10.52 -13.21 4.33
CA ALA A 135 9.15 -13.63 4.08
C ALA A 135 8.29 -12.44 3.63
N ILE A 136 7.58 -12.59 2.52
CA ILE A 136 6.75 -11.55 1.91
C ILE A 136 5.30 -12.04 1.97
N LEU A 137 4.56 -11.56 2.96
CA LEU A 137 3.16 -11.89 3.15
C LEU A 137 2.30 -11.00 2.26
N GLY A 138 1.93 -11.56 1.11
CA GLY A 138 1.20 -10.85 0.06
C GLY A 138 2.03 -10.62 -1.20
N CYS A 139 2.07 -11.61 -2.11
CA CYS A 139 2.77 -11.55 -3.40
C CYS A 139 1.88 -10.92 -4.50
N GLY A 140 1.29 -9.75 -4.20
CA GLY A 140 0.68 -8.87 -5.19
C GLY A 140 1.74 -7.98 -5.87
N GLN A 141 1.29 -6.94 -6.57
CA GLN A 141 2.19 -6.06 -7.32
C GLN A 141 3.26 -5.40 -6.42
N ILE A 142 2.88 -4.88 -5.25
CA ILE A 142 3.82 -4.28 -4.29
C ILE A 142 4.79 -5.34 -3.76
N GLY A 143 4.27 -6.48 -3.27
CA GLY A 143 5.10 -7.54 -2.70
C GLY A 143 6.10 -8.12 -3.70
N CYS A 144 5.68 -8.35 -4.95
CA CYS A 144 6.59 -8.79 -6.02
C CYS A 144 7.59 -7.69 -6.40
N GLY A 145 7.18 -6.41 -6.41
CA GLY A 145 8.09 -5.28 -6.60
C GLY A 145 9.17 -5.21 -5.53
N TYR A 146 8.80 -5.42 -4.28
CA TYR A 146 9.75 -5.50 -3.16
C TYR A 146 10.64 -6.76 -3.25
N ALA A 147 10.04 -7.93 -3.55
CA ALA A 147 10.78 -9.18 -3.72
C ALA A 147 11.93 -9.07 -4.73
N ARG A 148 11.65 -8.52 -5.92
CA ARG A 148 12.67 -8.27 -6.94
C ARG A 148 13.84 -7.43 -6.44
N ARG A 149 13.53 -6.37 -5.66
CA ARG A 149 14.54 -5.44 -5.13
C ARG A 149 15.44 -6.10 -4.09
N VAL A 150 14.88 -6.81 -3.12
CA VAL A 150 15.69 -7.48 -2.08
C VAL A 150 16.44 -8.68 -2.64
N LYS A 151 15.88 -9.40 -3.61
CA LYS A 151 16.55 -10.49 -4.32
C LYS A 151 17.75 -9.98 -5.14
N ALA A 152 17.63 -8.83 -5.79
CA ALA A 152 18.74 -8.18 -6.48
C ALA A 152 19.91 -7.81 -5.54
N LEU A 153 19.63 -7.64 -4.24
CA LEU A 153 20.62 -7.45 -3.18
C LEU A 153 21.10 -8.76 -2.54
N GLY A 154 20.69 -9.92 -3.07
CA GLY A 154 21.14 -11.24 -2.64
C GLY A 154 20.29 -11.92 -1.56
N ALA A 155 19.15 -11.36 -1.14
CA ALA A 155 18.27 -12.02 -0.19
C ALA A 155 17.61 -13.28 -0.76
N HIS A 156 17.37 -14.26 0.10
CA HIS A 156 16.48 -15.38 -0.19
C HIS A 156 15.04 -15.02 0.13
N THR A 157 14.11 -15.22 -0.82
CA THR A 157 12.74 -14.70 -0.72
C THR A 157 11.70 -15.82 -0.61
N LEU A 158 10.87 -15.74 0.43
CA LEU A 158 9.76 -16.66 0.68
C LEU A 158 8.44 -15.89 0.50
N GLY A 159 7.73 -16.16 -0.57
CA GLY A 159 6.45 -15.51 -0.83
C GLY A 159 5.28 -16.24 -0.19
N VAL A 160 4.32 -15.52 0.38
CA VAL A 160 3.09 -16.08 0.92
C VAL A 160 1.89 -15.44 0.25
N ARG A 161 0.94 -16.23 -0.26
CA ARG A 161 -0.29 -15.76 -0.87
C ARG A 161 -1.48 -16.69 -0.56
N ARG A 162 -2.69 -16.25 -0.88
CA ARG A 162 -3.92 -17.01 -0.58
C ARG A 162 -4.01 -18.32 -1.37
N SER A 163 -3.58 -18.35 -2.62
CA SER A 163 -3.78 -19.48 -3.53
C SER A 163 -2.44 -20.05 -4.00
N ALA A 164 -2.33 -21.36 -4.09
CA ALA A 164 -1.18 -22.03 -4.67
C ALA A 164 -0.96 -21.63 -6.17
N GLY A 165 0.24 -21.83 -6.66
CA GLY A 165 0.62 -21.58 -8.05
C GLY A 165 2.12 -21.28 -8.19
N PRO A 166 2.64 -20.99 -9.39
CA PRO A 166 4.05 -20.77 -9.62
C PRO A 166 4.55 -19.53 -8.85
N ALA A 167 5.81 -19.58 -8.41
CA ALA A 167 6.45 -18.43 -7.79
C ALA A 167 6.55 -17.27 -8.80
N PRO A 168 6.12 -16.06 -8.43
CA PRO A 168 6.28 -14.91 -9.31
C PRO A 168 7.74 -14.46 -9.36
N GLU A 169 8.05 -13.61 -10.33
CA GLU A 169 9.38 -13.04 -10.48
C GLU A 169 9.84 -12.34 -9.18
N GLY A 170 11.07 -12.66 -8.77
CA GLY A 170 11.68 -12.13 -7.55
C GLY A 170 11.39 -12.97 -6.29
N VAL A 171 10.58 -14.03 -6.38
CA VAL A 171 10.26 -14.93 -5.28
C VAL A 171 10.93 -16.31 -5.53
N ASP A 172 11.72 -16.80 -4.57
CA ASP A 172 12.42 -18.07 -4.67
C ASP A 172 11.50 -19.26 -4.38
N GLU A 173 10.72 -19.15 -3.30
CA GLU A 173 9.77 -20.18 -2.88
C GLU A 173 8.41 -19.54 -2.60
N ILE A 174 7.32 -20.23 -2.95
CA ILE A 174 5.95 -19.75 -2.75
C ILE A 174 5.16 -20.68 -1.84
N PHE A 175 4.44 -20.10 -0.90
CA PHE A 175 3.65 -20.77 0.10
C PHE A 175 2.23 -20.21 0.13
N THR A 176 1.31 -20.95 0.72
CA THR A 176 -0.05 -20.50 1.05
C THR A 176 -0.14 -20.01 2.49
N THR A 177 -1.18 -19.27 2.82
CA THR A 177 -1.35 -18.65 4.15
C THR A 177 -1.46 -19.65 5.29
N ASP A 178 -1.88 -20.88 5.03
CA ASP A 178 -1.93 -21.99 5.98
C ASP A 178 -0.54 -22.56 6.30
N GLN A 179 0.45 -22.30 5.44
CA GLN A 179 1.84 -22.74 5.62
C GLN A 179 2.73 -21.71 6.36
N LEU A 180 2.15 -20.72 7.03
CA LEU A 180 2.93 -19.69 7.74
C LEU A 180 3.86 -20.28 8.80
N SER A 181 3.48 -21.36 9.50
CA SER A 181 4.35 -22.03 10.48
C SER A 181 5.58 -22.71 9.86
N GLU A 182 5.60 -22.95 8.54
CA GLU A 182 6.79 -23.42 7.82
C GLU A 182 7.70 -22.24 7.42
N VAL A 183 7.12 -21.08 7.18
CA VAL A 183 7.80 -19.89 6.66
C VAL A 183 8.45 -19.08 7.77
N LEU A 184 7.70 -18.80 8.87
CA LEU A 184 8.12 -17.87 9.91
C LEU A 184 9.42 -18.28 10.61
N PRO A 185 9.67 -19.58 10.94
CA PRO A 185 10.94 -20.00 11.56
C PRO A 185 12.16 -19.83 10.64
N ARG A 186 11.94 -19.69 9.33
CA ARG A 186 13.01 -19.51 8.34
C ARG A 186 13.31 -18.04 8.07
N ALA A 187 12.37 -17.16 8.39
CA ALA A 187 12.43 -15.74 8.05
C ALA A 187 13.24 -14.93 9.06
N ASP A 188 14.19 -14.16 8.59
CA ASP A 188 14.90 -13.13 9.36
C ASP A 188 14.12 -11.82 9.36
N ILE A 189 13.35 -11.57 8.30
CA ILE A 189 12.53 -10.38 8.09
C ILE A 189 11.18 -10.81 7.56
N VAL A 190 10.10 -10.23 8.08
CA VAL A 190 8.75 -10.42 7.57
C VAL A 190 8.22 -9.09 7.05
N ALA A 191 7.93 -9.04 5.76
CA ALA A 191 7.29 -7.90 5.09
C ALA A 191 5.82 -8.23 4.83
N MET A 192 4.90 -7.46 5.41
CA MET A 192 3.46 -7.72 5.29
C MET A 192 2.79 -6.65 4.40
N VAL A 193 2.28 -7.10 3.25
CA VAL A 193 1.62 -6.27 2.21
C VAL A 193 0.31 -6.92 1.73
N MET A 194 -0.32 -7.68 2.60
CA MET A 194 -1.64 -8.28 2.34
C MET A 194 -2.75 -7.24 2.46
N PRO A 195 -3.84 -7.36 1.68
CA PRO A 195 -5.03 -6.55 1.92
C PRO A 195 -5.63 -6.87 3.30
N ASN A 196 -6.23 -5.86 3.94
CA ASN A 196 -6.94 -6.03 5.20
C ASN A 196 -8.31 -6.67 4.92
N THR A 197 -8.44 -7.95 5.23
CA THR A 197 -9.67 -8.73 5.09
C THR A 197 -9.97 -9.47 6.40
N PRO A 198 -11.19 -10.00 6.60
CA PRO A 198 -11.48 -10.83 7.77
C PRO A 198 -10.46 -11.96 7.97
N GLU A 199 -9.96 -12.58 6.89
CA GLU A 199 -9.02 -13.70 6.92
C GLU A 199 -7.58 -13.26 7.24
N THR A 200 -7.19 -12.03 6.87
CA THR A 200 -5.83 -11.52 7.12
C THR A 200 -5.73 -10.68 8.38
N LYS A 201 -6.87 -10.25 8.95
CA LYS A 201 -6.89 -9.47 10.18
C LYS A 201 -6.33 -10.27 11.35
N GLY A 202 -5.25 -9.78 11.96
CA GLY A 202 -4.58 -10.45 13.07
C GLY A 202 -3.82 -11.72 12.69
N ILE A 203 -3.52 -11.93 11.41
CA ILE A 203 -2.76 -13.08 10.92
C ILE A 203 -1.38 -13.16 11.58
N MET A 204 -0.73 -12.02 11.87
CA MET A 204 0.45 -11.93 12.71
C MET A 204 0.00 -11.60 14.14
N ASN A 205 -0.12 -12.60 14.97
CA ASN A 205 -0.46 -12.53 16.39
C ASN A 205 0.74 -12.95 17.28
N ALA A 206 0.58 -12.93 18.59
CA ALA A 206 1.66 -13.26 19.53
C ALA A 206 2.24 -14.67 19.29
N ALA A 207 1.40 -15.67 18.96
CA ALA A 207 1.86 -17.03 18.67
C ALA A 207 2.73 -17.05 17.40
N ARG A 208 2.31 -16.35 16.35
CA ARG A 208 3.08 -16.23 15.10
C ARG A 208 4.41 -15.48 15.28
N PHE A 209 4.43 -14.44 16.11
CA PHE A 209 5.70 -13.78 16.47
C PHE A 209 6.64 -14.70 17.25
N ALA A 210 6.10 -15.60 18.06
CA ALA A 210 6.92 -16.59 18.78
C ALA A 210 7.49 -17.70 17.88
N GLU A 211 6.94 -17.91 16.68
CA GLU A 211 7.48 -18.83 15.66
C GLU A 211 8.67 -18.25 14.89
N MET A 212 8.88 -16.91 14.94
CA MET A 212 9.98 -16.24 14.24
C MET A 212 11.33 -16.51 14.92
N LYS A 213 12.44 -16.36 14.14
CA LYS A 213 13.83 -16.39 14.68
C LYS A 213 14.07 -15.29 15.71
#